data_a07af170bce9d6bad33fb5ec807c1ecd
#
_entry.id   a07af170bce9d6bad33fb5ec807c1ecd
#
_cell.length_a   1.000
_cell.length_b   1.000
_cell.length_c   1.000
_cell.angle_alpha   90.00
_cell.angle_beta   90.00
_cell.angle_gamma   90.00
#
_symmetry.space_group_name_H-M   'P 1'
#
loop_
_entity.id
_entity.type
_entity.pdbx_description
1 polymer ?
#
loop_
_entity_poly.entity_id
_entity_poly.type
_entity_poly.pdbx_seq_one_letter_code
_entity_poly.pdbx_strand_id
1 'polypeptide(L)'
;MFEMSKPNMSFCQVRDKSAELASRLMERCLNSTITLNNAIDVLEVLQALTSEIISVQTGYSYISKLTKSRENRKTTLESFLYSDKYTVHWFEEYGFGLRALVPIEEGYKLIRLPRRSVFCLENSSTILKEFIAQDTLASNMENIALCLCLLGELYQGDESAWQDYIKTLPSDYPTFLYMNAADIRLMKGSPVIEKIAFNYLLICRHYAYFYCRFLKGPKVLNIPNFIFCFDDYKWAVSTVMSRSNYIPHFNGRDKIICLIPVWDMINHKSSHVTTHYDLEADELIFSTMEAYKPGDQIFMDYGKRSNEDFFMFSGFVPKVNPDNKLTITLGISSSDSLASTRKQLLQTLNLNVPLKCDLRGNIESMTEFFIFSRVFSMDKDELNKHLLDVELNCEMVKSKLSNFKFQTEIASECQAFSFMVNRLKLLIAAYRTVLSEDNPQWNQLTSIQQNCERLKYYEIVILHSSIKNIQSIMDTSCKGINDELLVTSKENL
;
A
#
# COMPACT_ATOMS: atom_id res chain seq x y z
N MET A 1 -4.50 -20.47 -32.34
CA MET A 1 -5.43 -21.41 -31.69
C MET A 1 -4.66 -22.66 -31.37
N PHE A 2 -3.94 -22.68 -30.21
CA PHE A 2 -3.31 -23.88 -29.68
C PHE A 2 -4.11 -24.27 -28.45
N GLU A 3 -5.01 -25.23 -28.62
CA GLU A 3 -5.54 -25.99 -27.49
C GLU A 3 -4.37 -26.78 -26.87
N MET A 4 -3.80 -26.23 -25.81
CA MET A 4 -2.96 -27.03 -24.93
C MET A 4 -3.87 -28.06 -24.25
N SER A 5 -3.75 -29.33 -24.65
CA SER A 5 -4.38 -30.46 -24.00
C SER A 5 -4.02 -30.41 -22.52
N LYS A 6 -5.06 -30.21 -21.66
CA LYS A 6 -4.89 -30.26 -20.20
C LYS A 6 -4.26 -31.61 -19.83
N PRO A 7 -3.19 -31.66 -19.03
CA PRO A 7 -2.74 -32.90 -18.49
C PRO A 7 -3.88 -33.50 -17.64
N ASN A 8 -4.32 -34.68 -17.97
CA ASN A 8 -5.39 -35.42 -17.28
C ASN A 8 -4.82 -35.94 -15.95
N MET A 9 -4.46 -35.01 -15.02
CA MET A 9 -4.01 -35.39 -13.69
C MET A 9 -5.22 -35.81 -12.84
N SER A 10 -5.10 -36.95 -12.17
CA SER A 10 -6.08 -37.36 -11.17
C SER A 10 -6.08 -36.38 -10.00
N PHE A 11 -7.15 -36.33 -9.26
CA PHE A 11 -7.28 -35.49 -8.05
C PHE A 11 -6.09 -35.69 -7.07
N CYS A 12 -5.70 -36.94 -6.81
CA CYS A 12 -4.55 -37.25 -5.93
C CYS A 12 -3.25 -36.66 -6.48
N GLN A 13 -3.02 -36.75 -7.81
CA GLN A 13 -1.83 -36.17 -8.43
C GLN A 13 -1.81 -34.64 -8.33
N VAL A 14 -2.96 -33.98 -8.51
CA VAL A 14 -3.04 -32.51 -8.35
C VAL A 14 -2.74 -32.12 -6.91
N ARG A 15 -3.31 -32.80 -5.93
CA ARG A 15 -3.07 -32.54 -4.50
C ARG A 15 -1.60 -32.73 -4.13
N ASP A 16 -1.01 -33.86 -4.54
CA ASP A 16 0.38 -34.20 -4.18
C ASP A 16 1.37 -33.26 -4.88
N LYS A 17 1.12 -32.89 -6.15
CA LYS A 17 1.93 -31.91 -6.87
C LYS A 17 1.80 -30.50 -6.28
N SER A 18 0.60 -30.10 -5.88
CA SER A 18 0.39 -28.82 -5.20
C SER A 18 1.11 -28.77 -3.85
N ALA A 19 1.14 -29.90 -3.10
CA ALA A 19 1.89 -30.00 -1.84
C ALA A 19 3.41 -29.88 -2.03
N GLU A 20 3.94 -30.52 -3.07
CA GLU A 20 5.36 -30.39 -3.46
C GLU A 20 5.70 -28.93 -3.78
N LEU A 21 4.89 -28.28 -4.63
CA LEU A 21 5.10 -26.91 -5.03
C LEU A 21 4.95 -25.92 -3.87
N ALA A 22 3.97 -26.12 -2.97
CA ALA A 22 3.83 -25.32 -1.77
C ALA A 22 5.06 -25.45 -0.84
N SER A 23 5.65 -26.64 -0.74
CA SER A 23 6.88 -26.86 0.03
C SER A 23 8.08 -26.14 -0.60
N ARG A 24 8.24 -26.20 -1.93
CA ARG A 24 9.25 -25.44 -2.68
C ARG A 24 9.08 -23.94 -2.53
N LEU A 25 7.83 -23.46 -2.58
CA LEU A 25 7.50 -22.05 -2.38
C LEU A 25 7.90 -21.58 -0.97
N MET A 26 7.60 -22.39 0.06
CA MET A 26 8.00 -22.10 1.44
C MET A 26 9.52 -22.02 1.57
N GLU A 27 10.25 -23.00 1.06
CA GLU A 27 11.71 -23.01 1.07
C GLU A 27 12.28 -21.77 0.38
N ARG A 28 11.75 -21.40 -0.79
CA ARG A 28 12.19 -20.20 -1.50
C ARG A 28 11.95 -18.95 -0.69
N CYS A 29 10.77 -18.80 -0.06
CA CYS A 29 10.45 -17.66 0.79
C CYS A 29 11.38 -17.55 2.01
N LEU A 30 11.75 -18.65 2.65
CA LEU A 30 12.62 -18.65 3.83
C LEU A 30 14.07 -18.28 3.47
N ASN A 31 14.53 -18.63 2.26
CA ASN A 31 15.89 -18.39 1.79
C ASN A 31 16.05 -17.08 0.99
N SER A 32 14.99 -16.27 0.85
CA SER A 32 15.06 -15.01 0.10
C SER A 32 15.23 -13.82 1.04
N THR A 33 16.27 -13.01 0.75
CA THR A 33 16.43 -11.67 1.33
C THR A 33 16.11 -10.65 0.26
N ILE A 34 15.25 -9.69 0.57
CA ILE A 34 14.79 -8.67 -0.36
C ILE A 34 15.56 -7.38 -0.13
N THR A 35 16.04 -6.80 -1.22
CA THR A 35 16.67 -5.49 -1.31
C THR A 35 16.16 -4.79 -2.57
N LEU A 36 16.30 -3.49 -2.66
CA LEU A 36 15.91 -2.74 -3.86
C LEU A 36 16.57 -3.28 -5.14
N ASN A 37 17.79 -3.79 -5.04
CA ASN A 37 18.57 -4.29 -6.18
C ASN A 37 18.10 -5.64 -6.71
N ASN A 38 17.51 -6.50 -5.87
CA ASN A 38 17.09 -7.85 -6.26
C ASN A 38 15.57 -8.07 -6.20
N ALA A 39 14.80 -7.05 -5.85
CA ALA A 39 13.35 -7.15 -5.65
C ALA A 39 12.63 -7.71 -6.89
N ILE A 40 13.01 -7.26 -8.09
CA ILE A 40 12.42 -7.73 -9.36
C ILE A 40 12.73 -9.21 -9.56
N ASP A 41 13.97 -9.62 -9.38
CA ASP A 41 14.40 -11.03 -9.60
C ASP A 41 13.70 -11.98 -8.62
N VAL A 42 13.60 -11.57 -7.35
CA VAL A 42 12.86 -12.34 -6.33
C VAL A 42 11.38 -12.48 -6.70
N LEU A 43 10.75 -11.38 -7.13
CA LEU A 43 9.34 -11.39 -7.57
C LEU A 43 9.12 -12.31 -8.76
N GLU A 44 9.97 -12.25 -9.79
CA GLU A 44 9.84 -13.08 -10.99
C GLU A 44 9.93 -14.57 -10.63
N VAL A 45 10.83 -14.95 -9.73
CA VAL A 45 10.95 -16.34 -9.27
C VAL A 45 9.72 -16.78 -8.48
N LEU A 46 9.20 -15.94 -7.57
CA LEU A 46 7.99 -16.26 -6.81
C LEU A 46 6.77 -16.36 -7.72
N GLN A 47 6.64 -15.47 -8.71
CA GLN A 47 5.55 -15.51 -9.68
C GLN A 47 5.61 -16.75 -10.59
N ALA A 48 6.80 -17.21 -10.97
CA ALA A 48 6.95 -18.44 -11.72
C ALA A 48 6.43 -19.65 -10.93
N LEU A 49 6.78 -19.75 -9.63
CA LEU A 49 6.31 -20.82 -8.74
C LEU A 49 4.81 -20.75 -8.50
N THR A 50 4.26 -19.57 -8.23
CA THR A 50 2.81 -19.42 -8.02
C THR A 50 2.02 -19.67 -9.30
N SER A 51 2.54 -19.31 -10.47
CA SER A 51 1.93 -19.63 -11.76
C SER A 51 1.92 -21.14 -12.04
N GLU A 52 2.98 -21.88 -11.66
CA GLU A 52 3.00 -23.33 -11.73
C GLU A 52 1.94 -23.95 -10.81
N ILE A 53 1.81 -23.43 -9.56
CA ILE A 53 0.76 -23.85 -8.62
C ILE A 53 -0.63 -23.63 -9.21
N ILE A 54 -0.92 -22.42 -9.72
CA ILE A 54 -2.21 -22.07 -10.34
C ILE A 54 -2.52 -23.01 -11.51
N SER A 55 -1.54 -23.27 -12.36
CA SER A 55 -1.69 -24.17 -13.51
C SER A 55 -2.08 -25.58 -13.09
N VAL A 56 -1.45 -26.14 -12.04
CA VAL A 56 -1.77 -27.45 -11.48
C VAL A 56 -3.16 -27.45 -10.86
N GLN A 57 -3.58 -26.36 -10.24
CA GLN A 57 -4.87 -26.20 -9.54
C GLN A 57 -6.01 -25.74 -10.46
N THR A 58 -5.77 -25.61 -11.77
CA THR A 58 -6.78 -25.19 -12.74
C THR A 58 -8.02 -26.12 -12.67
N GLY A 59 -9.21 -25.50 -12.51
CA GLY A 59 -10.49 -26.19 -12.40
C GLY A 59 -10.93 -26.51 -10.95
N TYR A 60 -10.08 -26.30 -9.96
CA TYR A 60 -10.41 -26.47 -8.54
C TYR A 60 -10.71 -25.14 -7.84
N SER A 61 -10.23 -24.01 -8.35
CA SER A 61 -10.49 -22.67 -7.79
C SER A 61 -11.97 -22.29 -7.87
N TYR A 62 -12.51 -21.79 -6.75
CA TYR A 62 -13.88 -21.29 -6.64
C TYR A 62 -14.04 -19.92 -7.28
N ILE A 63 -13.00 -19.09 -7.23
CA ILE A 63 -13.01 -17.76 -7.87
C ILE A 63 -13.17 -17.85 -9.37
N SER A 64 -12.69 -18.92 -9.99
CA SER A 64 -12.90 -19.17 -11.43
C SER A 64 -14.38 -19.34 -11.79
N LYS A 65 -15.24 -19.64 -10.83
CA LYS A 65 -16.69 -19.82 -10.98
C LYS A 65 -17.45 -18.50 -10.76
N LEU A 66 -16.85 -17.51 -10.11
CA LEU A 66 -17.46 -16.20 -9.97
C LEU A 66 -17.57 -15.52 -11.35
N THR A 67 -18.67 -14.83 -11.54
CA THR A 67 -18.91 -14.17 -12.83
C THR A 67 -17.94 -13.01 -13.02
N LYS A 68 -17.26 -13.00 -14.18
CA LYS A 68 -16.39 -11.90 -14.62
C LYS A 68 -17.15 -10.88 -15.47
N SER A 69 -18.38 -11.19 -15.87
CA SER A 69 -19.21 -10.31 -16.68
C SER A 69 -19.63 -9.09 -15.88
N ARG A 70 -19.29 -7.91 -16.38
CA ARG A 70 -19.72 -6.61 -15.83
C ARG A 70 -21.24 -6.53 -15.70
N GLU A 71 -21.98 -7.03 -16.69
CA GLU A 71 -23.43 -7.00 -16.73
C GLU A 71 -24.05 -7.86 -15.61
N ASN A 72 -23.59 -9.11 -15.51
CA ASN A 72 -24.08 -10.02 -14.47
C ASN A 72 -23.78 -9.53 -13.07
N ARG A 73 -22.57 -8.96 -12.87
CA ARG A 73 -22.20 -8.36 -11.58
C ARG A 73 -23.06 -7.16 -11.24
N LYS A 74 -23.40 -6.32 -12.22
CA LYS A 74 -24.32 -5.18 -12.05
C LYS A 74 -25.67 -5.66 -11.53
N THR A 75 -26.26 -6.67 -12.16
CA THR A 75 -27.56 -7.24 -11.77
C THR A 75 -27.53 -7.77 -10.33
N THR A 76 -26.45 -8.48 -9.95
CA THR A 76 -26.26 -8.97 -8.59
C THR A 76 -26.17 -7.82 -7.58
N LEU A 77 -25.39 -6.79 -7.90
CA LEU A 77 -25.24 -5.60 -7.05
C LEU A 77 -26.56 -4.84 -6.90
N GLU A 78 -27.32 -4.64 -7.96
CA GLU A 78 -28.62 -3.96 -7.92
C GLU A 78 -29.66 -4.70 -7.07
N SER A 79 -29.65 -6.04 -7.08
CA SER A 79 -30.54 -6.83 -6.23
C SER A 79 -30.12 -6.83 -4.76
N PHE A 80 -28.83 -6.81 -4.48
CA PHE A 80 -28.28 -6.79 -3.12
C PHE A 80 -28.39 -5.43 -2.44
N LEU A 81 -28.25 -4.32 -3.22
CA LEU A 81 -28.13 -2.94 -2.73
C LEU A 81 -29.42 -2.14 -3.00
N TYR A 82 -30.58 -2.68 -2.58
CA TYR A 82 -31.84 -1.94 -2.75
C TYR A 82 -31.91 -0.71 -1.83
N SER A 83 -32.10 0.48 -2.41
CA SER A 83 -32.35 1.74 -1.70
C SER A 83 -33.17 2.70 -2.56
N ASP A 84 -34.01 3.51 -1.94
CA ASP A 84 -34.72 4.62 -2.59
C ASP A 84 -33.84 5.87 -2.78
N LYS A 85 -32.68 5.92 -2.14
CA LYS A 85 -31.74 7.06 -2.16
C LYS A 85 -30.60 6.90 -3.13
N TYR A 86 -30.14 5.70 -3.36
CA TYR A 86 -28.98 5.43 -4.20
C TYR A 86 -29.14 4.10 -4.96
N THR A 87 -28.34 3.96 -6.02
CA THR A 87 -28.20 2.71 -6.78
C THR A 87 -26.75 2.48 -7.15
N VAL A 88 -26.43 1.24 -7.54
CA VAL A 88 -25.12 0.92 -8.09
C VAL A 88 -25.03 1.44 -9.52
N HIS A 89 -23.89 2.04 -9.85
CA HIS A 89 -23.60 2.51 -11.20
C HIS A 89 -22.14 2.30 -11.55
N TRP A 90 -21.86 2.11 -12.83
CA TRP A 90 -20.49 2.05 -13.35
C TRP A 90 -20.01 3.45 -13.73
N PHE A 91 -18.90 3.88 -13.14
CA PHE A 91 -18.20 5.13 -13.46
C PHE A 91 -16.89 4.79 -14.15
N GLU A 92 -16.61 5.38 -15.32
CA GLU A 92 -15.47 5.00 -16.16
C GLU A 92 -14.12 5.11 -15.43
N GLU A 93 -13.94 6.11 -14.55
CA GLU A 93 -12.69 6.28 -13.80
C GLU A 93 -12.61 5.44 -12.52
N TYR A 94 -13.75 5.02 -11.96
CA TYR A 94 -13.85 4.45 -10.61
C TYR A 94 -14.36 3.00 -10.59
N GLY A 95 -14.91 2.51 -11.69
CA GLY A 95 -15.63 1.24 -11.69
C GLY A 95 -17.02 1.34 -11.04
N PHE A 96 -17.47 0.27 -10.41
CA PHE A 96 -18.75 0.30 -9.68
C PHE A 96 -18.66 1.19 -8.44
N GLY A 97 -19.70 1.99 -8.22
CA GLY A 97 -19.87 2.89 -7.09
C GLY A 97 -21.36 3.19 -6.84
N LEU A 98 -21.65 4.00 -5.85
CA LEU A 98 -23.00 4.43 -5.54
C LEU A 98 -23.34 5.74 -6.26
N ARG A 99 -24.52 5.79 -6.89
CA ARG A 99 -25.06 6.97 -7.57
C ARG A 99 -26.33 7.43 -6.84
N ALA A 100 -26.42 8.72 -6.53
CA ALA A 100 -27.59 9.31 -5.93
C ALA A 100 -28.82 9.24 -6.88
N LEU A 101 -29.97 8.85 -6.36
CA LEU A 101 -31.26 8.82 -7.08
C LEU A 101 -32.09 10.06 -6.79
N VAL A 102 -31.90 10.68 -5.62
CA VAL A 102 -32.60 11.87 -5.12
C VAL A 102 -31.58 12.89 -4.65
N PRO A 103 -31.97 14.18 -4.45
CA PRO A 103 -31.09 15.12 -3.77
C PRO A 103 -30.78 14.62 -2.36
N ILE A 104 -29.50 14.68 -1.96
CA ILE A 104 -29.02 14.26 -0.63
C ILE A 104 -28.20 15.41 -0.07
N GLU A 105 -28.52 15.85 1.14
CA GLU A 105 -27.79 16.93 1.80
C GLU A 105 -26.46 16.45 2.39
N GLU A 106 -25.53 17.38 2.63
CA GLU A 106 -24.32 17.12 3.38
C GLU A 106 -24.67 16.69 4.82
N GLY A 107 -23.92 15.72 5.36
CA GLY A 107 -24.16 15.18 6.70
C GLY A 107 -25.36 14.24 6.82
N TYR A 108 -26.07 13.94 5.72
CA TYR A 108 -27.17 12.98 5.76
C TYR A 108 -26.66 11.57 6.09
N LYS A 109 -27.25 10.91 7.09
CA LYS A 109 -26.91 9.53 7.49
C LYS A 109 -27.44 8.55 6.45
N LEU A 110 -26.64 8.33 5.41
CA LEU A 110 -27.05 7.57 4.22
C LEU A 110 -27.10 6.07 4.43
N ILE A 111 -26.11 5.53 5.17
CA ILE A 111 -26.01 4.09 5.45
C ILE A 111 -25.98 3.91 6.97
N ARG A 112 -26.80 2.98 7.46
CA ARG A 112 -26.83 2.51 8.85
C ARG A 112 -26.81 0.99 8.83
N LEU A 113 -25.76 0.40 9.39
CA LEU A 113 -25.54 -1.06 9.37
C LEU A 113 -25.37 -1.58 10.79
N PRO A 114 -26.27 -2.43 11.28
CA PRO A 114 -26.10 -3.09 12.57
C PRO A 114 -24.91 -4.06 12.52
N ARG A 115 -24.25 -4.27 13.66
CA ARG A 115 -23.08 -5.17 13.79
C ARG A 115 -23.26 -6.54 13.12
N ARG A 116 -24.45 -7.15 13.23
CA ARG A 116 -24.76 -8.44 12.61
C ARG A 116 -24.67 -8.46 11.09
N SER A 117 -24.72 -7.28 10.44
CA SER A 117 -24.59 -7.11 8.99
C SER A 117 -23.14 -6.82 8.55
N VAL A 118 -22.18 -6.87 9.48
CA VAL A 118 -20.76 -6.67 9.23
C VAL A 118 -20.06 -8.03 9.21
N PHE A 119 -19.28 -8.28 8.18
CA PHE A 119 -18.53 -9.53 8.02
C PHE A 119 -17.24 -9.48 8.83
N CYS A 120 -17.11 -10.29 9.86
CA CYS A 120 -15.94 -10.35 10.74
C CYS A 120 -15.80 -11.74 11.39
N LEU A 121 -14.68 -11.96 12.09
CA LEU A 121 -14.40 -13.22 12.79
C LEU A 121 -15.51 -13.58 13.79
N GLU A 122 -16.11 -12.59 14.46
CA GLU A 122 -17.20 -12.84 15.44
C GLU A 122 -18.39 -13.57 14.82
N ASN A 123 -18.66 -13.36 13.54
CA ASN A 123 -19.78 -13.94 12.79
C ASN A 123 -19.42 -15.24 12.05
N SER A 124 -18.18 -15.75 12.20
CA SER A 124 -17.73 -16.99 11.56
C SER A 124 -18.13 -18.24 12.33
N SER A 125 -17.97 -19.41 11.71
CA SER A 125 -18.27 -20.70 12.32
C SER A 125 -17.40 -20.98 13.55
N THR A 126 -17.93 -21.71 14.54
CA THR A 126 -17.21 -22.06 15.77
C THR A 126 -15.93 -22.84 15.47
N ILE A 127 -15.96 -23.79 14.54
CA ILE A 127 -14.78 -24.59 14.15
C ILE A 127 -13.66 -23.68 13.62
N LEU A 128 -14.00 -22.69 12.80
CA LEU A 128 -13.01 -21.77 12.24
C LEU A 128 -12.45 -20.82 13.31
N LYS A 129 -13.28 -20.32 14.23
CA LYS A 129 -12.83 -19.53 15.39
C LYS A 129 -11.85 -20.28 16.27
N GLU A 130 -12.15 -21.54 16.60
CA GLU A 130 -11.27 -22.40 17.39
C GLU A 130 -9.92 -22.65 16.68
N PHE A 131 -9.96 -22.91 15.38
CA PHE A 131 -8.75 -23.06 14.58
C PHE A 131 -7.91 -21.78 14.60
N ILE A 132 -8.50 -20.62 14.33
CA ILE A 132 -7.80 -19.32 14.30
C ILE A 132 -7.18 -19.03 15.69
N ALA A 133 -7.92 -19.28 16.76
CA ALA A 133 -7.42 -19.06 18.12
C ALA A 133 -6.22 -19.94 18.48
N GLN A 134 -6.14 -21.15 17.92
CA GLN A 134 -5.06 -22.12 18.19
C GLN A 134 -3.88 -22.00 17.20
N ASP A 135 -4.07 -21.40 16.03
CA ASP A 135 -3.03 -21.27 15.03
C ASP A 135 -2.19 -20.01 15.27
N THR A 136 -0.89 -20.20 15.47
CA THR A 136 0.04 -19.11 15.85
C THR A 136 0.09 -17.98 14.83
N LEU A 137 -0.08 -18.27 13.53
CA LEU A 137 -0.06 -17.23 12.50
C LEU A 137 -1.40 -16.49 12.44
N ALA A 138 -2.51 -17.24 12.38
CA ALA A 138 -3.84 -16.66 12.24
C ALA A 138 -4.27 -15.86 13.49
N SER A 139 -3.90 -16.32 14.71
CA SER A 139 -4.24 -15.63 15.96
C SER A 139 -3.52 -14.28 16.14
N ASN A 140 -2.34 -14.12 15.52
CA ASN A 140 -1.54 -12.89 15.61
C ASN A 140 -1.71 -11.94 14.42
N MET A 141 -2.51 -12.33 13.40
CA MET A 141 -2.69 -11.55 12.17
C MET A 141 -4.18 -11.46 11.80
N GLU A 142 -4.85 -10.44 12.30
CA GLU A 142 -6.31 -10.25 12.11
C GLU A 142 -6.73 -10.25 10.63
N ASN A 143 -5.94 -9.65 9.76
CA ASN A 143 -6.19 -9.65 8.32
C ASN A 143 -6.15 -11.07 7.72
N ILE A 144 -5.25 -11.92 8.18
CA ILE A 144 -5.19 -13.33 7.76
C ILE A 144 -6.39 -14.11 8.33
N ALA A 145 -6.75 -13.88 9.59
CA ALA A 145 -7.95 -14.45 10.17
C ALA A 145 -9.20 -14.11 9.35
N LEU A 146 -9.36 -12.83 8.96
CA LEU A 146 -10.49 -12.40 8.13
C LEU A 146 -10.46 -13.02 6.73
N CYS A 147 -9.26 -13.18 6.12
CA CYS A 147 -9.12 -13.91 4.85
C CYS A 147 -9.59 -15.37 4.96
N LEU A 148 -9.24 -16.05 6.05
CA LEU A 148 -9.69 -17.44 6.29
C LEU A 148 -11.20 -17.51 6.50
N CYS A 149 -11.79 -16.53 7.20
CA CYS A 149 -13.25 -16.43 7.34
C CYS A 149 -13.92 -16.28 5.97
N LEU A 150 -13.40 -15.37 5.12
CA LEU A 150 -13.95 -15.13 3.79
C LEU A 150 -13.84 -16.38 2.89
N LEU A 151 -12.75 -17.12 2.98
CA LEU A 151 -12.57 -18.38 2.26
C LEU A 151 -13.50 -19.49 2.79
N GLY A 152 -13.73 -19.53 4.10
CA GLY A 152 -14.68 -20.47 4.71
C GLY A 152 -16.08 -20.27 4.13
N GLU A 153 -16.55 -19.04 4.04
CA GLU A 153 -17.84 -18.69 3.47
C GLU A 153 -17.89 -18.91 1.94
N LEU A 154 -16.81 -18.57 1.22
CA LEU A 154 -16.70 -18.85 -0.21
C LEU A 154 -16.86 -20.35 -0.52
N TYR A 155 -16.25 -21.21 0.29
CA TYR A 155 -16.27 -22.66 0.07
C TYR A 155 -17.59 -23.34 0.53
N GLN A 156 -18.40 -22.68 1.36
CA GLN A 156 -19.76 -23.10 1.66
C GLN A 156 -20.70 -22.91 0.45
N GLY A 157 -20.35 -21.99 -0.46
CA GLY A 157 -21.15 -21.71 -1.64
C GLY A 157 -22.55 -21.21 -1.28
N ASP A 158 -23.59 -21.77 -1.90
CA ASP A 158 -24.98 -21.34 -1.70
C ASP A 158 -25.53 -21.61 -0.29
N GLU A 159 -24.84 -22.39 0.54
CA GLU A 159 -25.19 -22.60 1.96
C GLU A 159 -24.69 -21.47 2.88
N SER A 160 -23.80 -20.61 2.39
CA SER A 160 -23.27 -19.47 3.14
C SER A 160 -24.33 -18.36 3.30
N ALA A 161 -24.51 -17.88 4.53
CA ALA A 161 -25.32 -16.68 4.78
C ALA A 161 -24.72 -15.40 4.13
N TRP A 162 -23.46 -15.43 3.72
CA TRP A 162 -22.74 -14.32 3.09
C TRP A 162 -22.63 -14.46 1.56
N GLN A 163 -23.25 -15.46 0.97
CA GLN A 163 -23.12 -15.76 -0.45
C GLN A 163 -23.52 -14.59 -1.35
N ASP A 164 -24.60 -13.88 -1.00
CA ASP A 164 -25.03 -12.73 -1.79
C ASP A 164 -24.02 -11.59 -1.73
N TYR A 165 -23.43 -11.34 -0.56
CA TYR A 165 -22.33 -10.38 -0.44
C TYR A 165 -21.10 -10.83 -1.25
N ILE A 166 -20.68 -12.08 -1.13
CA ILE A 166 -19.53 -12.63 -1.86
C ILE A 166 -19.73 -12.47 -3.38
N LYS A 167 -20.92 -12.70 -3.89
CA LYS A 167 -21.26 -12.50 -5.32
C LYS A 167 -21.13 -11.04 -5.78
N THR A 168 -21.21 -10.06 -4.86
CA THR A 168 -21.00 -8.64 -5.18
C THR A 168 -19.53 -8.26 -5.28
N LEU A 169 -18.62 -9.02 -4.69
CA LEU A 169 -17.19 -8.73 -4.69
C LEU A 169 -16.57 -8.88 -6.09
N PRO A 170 -15.51 -8.12 -6.43
CA PRO A 170 -14.76 -8.31 -7.66
C PRO A 170 -14.18 -9.73 -7.75
N SER A 171 -14.10 -10.30 -8.94
CA SER A 171 -13.39 -11.56 -9.19
C SER A 171 -11.87 -11.40 -9.27
N ASP A 172 -11.42 -10.20 -9.53
CA ASP A 172 -10.01 -9.81 -9.61
C ASP A 172 -9.83 -8.36 -9.12
N TYR A 173 -8.60 -7.99 -8.80
CA TYR A 173 -8.25 -6.71 -8.21
C TYR A 173 -7.03 -6.11 -8.92
N PRO A 174 -6.98 -4.80 -9.20
CA PRO A 174 -5.81 -4.16 -9.80
C PRO A 174 -4.71 -3.87 -8.74
N THR A 175 -4.51 -4.79 -7.78
CA THR A 175 -3.45 -4.72 -6.77
C THR A 175 -2.16 -5.37 -7.27
N PHE A 176 -1.06 -5.17 -6.54
CA PHE A 176 0.25 -5.75 -6.87
C PHE A 176 0.22 -7.30 -6.98
N LEU A 177 -0.74 -7.97 -6.36
CA LEU A 177 -0.89 -9.43 -6.43
C LEU A 177 -1.32 -9.94 -7.81
N TYR A 178 -1.88 -9.07 -8.64
CA TYR A 178 -2.31 -9.38 -10.00
C TYR A 178 -1.35 -8.84 -11.07
N MET A 179 -0.24 -8.22 -10.68
CA MET A 179 0.80 -7.77 -11.59
C MET A 179 1.47 -8.97 -12.28
N ASN A 180 1.69 -8.88 -13.56
CA ASN A 180 2.53 -9.82 -14.30
C ASN A 180 4.00 -9.34 -14.36
N ALA A 181 4.90 -10.13 -14.95
CA ALA A 181 6.32 -9.79 -15.04
C ALA A 181 6.58 -8.47 -15.81
N ALA A 182 5.75 -8.12 -16.80
CA ALA A 182 5.88 -6.86 -17.53
C ALA A 182 5.49 -5.68 -16.62
N ASP A 183 4.41 -5.80 -15.86
CA ASP A 183 3.95 -4.79 -14.90
C ASP A 183 4.99 -4.54 -13.80
N ILE A 184 5.60 -5.60 -13.27
CA ILE A 184 6.69 -5.52 -12.28
C ILE A 184 7.88 -4.74 -12.85
N ARG A 185 8.27 -5.01 -14.09
CA ARG A 185 9.38 -4.29 -14.75
C ARG A 185 9.07 -2.81 -14.99
N LEU A 186 7.79 -2.43 -15.13
CA LEU A 186 7.40 -1.02 -15.19
C LEU A 186 7.73 -0.26 -13.91
N MET A 187 7.76 -0.95 -12.74
CA MET A 187 8.06 -0.34 -11.45
C MET A 187 9.56 -0.11 -11.20
N LYS A 188 10.43 -0.44 -12.17
CA LYS A 188 11.87 -0.21 -12.05
C LYS A 188 12.16 1.28 -11.82
N GLY A 189 12.92 1.57 -10.76
CA GLY A 189 13.27 2.92 -10.31
C GLY A 189 12.41 3.42 -9.16
N SER A 190 11.16 2.97 -9.04
CA SER A 190 10.32 3.30 -7.88
C SER A 190 10.74 2.48 -6.65
N PRO A 191 10.88 3.10 -5.46
CA PRO A 191 11.21 2.38 -4.23
C PRO A 191 10.10 1.42 -3.79
N VAL A 192 8.88 1.57 -4.29
CA VAL A 192 7.76 0.69 -3.95
C VAL A 192 7.99 -0.76 -4.37
N ILE A 193 8.89 -1.01 -5.35
CA ILE A 193 9.19 -2.37 -5.82
C ILE A 193 9.72 -3.28 -4.71
N GLU A 194 10.49 -2.73 -3.78
CA GLU A 194 10.98 -3.48 -2.61
C GLU A 194 9.82 -3.88 -1.70
N LYS A 195 8.85 -3.00 -1.48
CA LYS A 195 7.65 -3.27 -0.68
C LYS A 195 6.73 -4.28 -1.38
N ILE A 196 6.57 -4.18 -2.69
CA ILE A 196 5.83 -5.17 -3.49
C ILE A 196 6.45 -6.56 -3.30
N ALA A 197 7.77 -6.68 -3.48
CA ALA A 197 8.47 -7.94 -3.34
C ALA A 197 8.33 -8.52 -1.94
N PHE A 198 8.48 -7.70 -0.91
CA PHE A 198 8.34 -8.12 0.48
C PHE A 198 6.92 -8.61 0.80
N ASN A 199 5.90 -7.87 0.41
CA ASN A 199 4.51 -8.26 0.67
C ASN A 199 4.11 -9.50 -0.15
N TYR A 200 4.55 -9.60 -1.41
CA TYR A 200 4.30 -10.78 -2.23
C TYR A 200 4.96 -12.04 -1.62
N LEU A 201 6.20 -11.93 -1.15
CA LEU A 201 6.90 -13.01 -0.45
C LEU A 201 6.15 -13.44 0.81
N LEU A 202 5.68 -12.49 1.63
CA LEU A 202 4.91 -12.81 2.84
C LEU A 202 3.62 -13.57 2.49
N ILE A 203 2.88 -13.14 1.47
CA ILE A 203 1.64 -13.77 1.03
C ILE A 203 1.90 -15.18 0.50
N CYS A 204 2.97 -15.38 -0.27
CA CYS A 204 3.41 -16.69 -0.73
C CYS A 204 3.75 -17.61 0.45
N ARG A 205 4.46 -17.10 1.45
CA ARG A 205 4.82 -17.85 2.66
C ARG A 205 3.60 -18.23 3.48
N HIS A 206 2.64 -17.31 3.65
CA HIS A 206 1.38 -17.59 4.35
C HIS A 206 0.55 -18.64 3.61
N TYR A 207 0.42 -18.54 2.29
CA TYR A 207 -0.26 -19.54 1.48
C TYR A 207 0.37 -20.93 1.67
N ALA A 208 1.69 -21.05 1.51
CA ALA A 208 2.41 -22.30 1.64
C ALA A 208 2.26 -22.90 3.07
N TYR A 209 2.28 -22.04 4.10
CA TYR A 209 2.03 -22.44 5.47
C TYR A 209 0.63 -23.04 5.64
N PHE A 210 -0.42 -22.36 5.20
CA PHE A 210 -1.79 -22.84 5.33
C PHE A 210 -2.08 -24.06 4.45
N TYR A 211 -1.47 -24.13 3.25
CA TYR A 211 -1.58 -25.33 2.43
C TYR A 211 -1.11 -26.56 3.20
N CYS A 212 0.06 -26.51 3.83
CA CYS A 212 0.60 -27.60 4.64
C CYS A 212 -0.25 -27.88 5.90
N ARG A 213 -0.80 -26.85 6.53
CA ARG A 213 -1.66 -26.98 7.72
C ARG A 213 -2.96 -27.68 7.37
N PHE A 214 -3.63 -27.30 6.30
CA PHE A 214 -4.90 -27.90 5.86
C PHE A 214 -4.73 -29.30 5.28
N LEU A 215 -3.58 -29.61 4.68
CA LEU A 215 -3.28 -30.94 4.17
C LEU A 215 -3.17 -31.99 5.31
N LYS A 216 -2.64 -31.60 6.47
CA LYS A 216 -2.32 -32.48 7.61
C LYS A 216 -3.27 -32.32 8.81
N GLY A 217 -4.03 -31.24 8.84
CA GLY A 217 -4.82 -30.83 9.99
C GLY A 217 -6.32 -31.12 9.88
N PRO A 218 -7.13 -30.60 10.83
CA PRO A 218 -8.56 -30.74 10.82
C PRO A 218 -9.17 -30.08 9.58
N LYS A 219 -10.32 -30.60 9.13
CA LYS A 219 -11.11 -30.02 8.02
C LYS A 219 -11.83 -28.76 8.50
N VAL A 220 -11.10 -27.67 8.60
CA VAL A 220 -11.58 -26.40 9.15
C VAL A 220 -12.34 -25.58 8.12
N LEU A 221 -11.85 -25.60 6.88
CA LEU A 221 -12.53 -25.02 5.75
C LEU A 221 -13.25 -26.15 5.01
N ASN A 222 -14.47 -25.91 4.57
CA ASN A 222 -15.21 -26.85 3.72
C ASN A 222 -14.59 -26.92 2.31
N ILE A 223 -13.27 -27.11 2.24
CA ILE A 223 -12.54 -27.18 0.96
C ILE A 223 -12.93 -28.51 0.30
N PRO A 224 -13.71 -28.49 -0.78
CA PRO A 224 -14.01 -29.71 -1.51
C PRO A 224 -12.71 -30.33 -2.01
N ASN A 225 -12.60 -31.62 -1.77
CA ASN A 225 -11.45 -32.39 -2.23
C ASN A 225 -10.09 -31.94 -1.69
N PHE A 226 -10.01 -31.09 -0.67
CA PHE A 226 -8.77 -30.68 0.01
C PHE A 226 -7.68 -30.05 -0.88
N ILE A 227 -8.07 -29.29 -1.90
CA ILE A 227 -7.13 -28.45 -2.65
C ILE A 227 -7.35 -27.01 -2.26
N PHE A 228 -6.47 -26.47 -1.44
CA PHE A 228 -6.41 -25.05 -1.10
C PHE A 228 -5.77 -24.28 -2.24
N CYS A 229 -6.57 -23.58 -3.04
CA CYS A 229 -6.11 -22.93 -4.27
C CYS A 229 -5.44 -21.60 -3.99
N PHE A 230 -4.31 -21.32 -4.68
CA PHE A 230 -3.59 -20.06 -4.57
C PHE A 230 -4.43 -18.88 -5.09
N ASP A 231 -5.17 -19.06 -6.18
CA ASP A 231 -6.04 -18.00 -6.72
C ASP A 231 -7.15 -17.60 -5.74
N ASP A 232 -7.76 -18.56 -5.04
CA ASP A 232 -8.78 -18.28 -4.03
C ASP A 232 -8.17 -17.51 -2.84
N TYR A 233 -6.98 -17.93 -2.38
CA TYR A 233 -6.25 -17.24 -1.31
C TYR A 233 -5.83 -15.82 -1.73
N LYS A 234 -5.26 -15.66 -2.91
CA LYS A 234 -4.89 -14.38 -3.49
C LYS A 234 -6.09 -13.42 -3.58
N TRP A 235 -7.24 -13.93 -3.98
CA TRP A 235 -8.49 -13.17 -4.03
C TRP A 235 -8.94 -12.72 -2.63
N ALA A 236 -8.97 -13.62 -1.67
CA ALA A 236 -9.38 -13.29 -0.29
C ALA A 236 -8.45 -12.24 0.33
N VAL A 237 -7.12 -12.38 0.13
CA VAL A 237 -6.13 -11.39 0.58
C VAL A 237 -6.38 -10.03 -0.08
N SER A 238 -6.62 -9.99 -1.39
CA SER A 238 -6.87 -8.74 -2.12
C SER A 238 -8.18 -8.09 -1.70
N THR A 239 -9.23 -8.89 -1.45
CA THR A 239 -10.51 -8.40 -0.93
C THR A 239 -10.34 -7.74 0.44
N VAL A 240 -9.73 -8.44 1.39
CA VAL A 240 -9.50 -7.91 2.74
C VAL A 240 -8.60 -6.68 2.69
N MET A 241 -7.52 -6.74 1.93
CA MET A 241 -6.55 -5.65 1.81
C MET A 241 -7.17 -4.36 1.26
N SER A 242 -8.10 -4.47 0.29
CA SER A 242 -8.68 -3.30 -0.38
C SER A 242 -9.98 -2.79 0.23
N ARG A 243 -10.71 -3.61 1.00
CA ARG A 243 -12.07 -3.32 1.46
C ARG A 243 -12.26 -3.37 2.97
N SER A 244 -11.30 -3.89 3.73
CA SER A 244 -11.45 -4.00 5.18
C SER A 244 -11.40 -2.64 5.87
N ASN A 245 -12.10 -2.58 7.00
CA ASN A 245 -12.05 -1.46 7.93
C ASN A 245 -12.08 -2.02 9.37
N TYR A 246 -12.02 -1.13 10.35
CA TYR A 246 -12.09 -1.47 11.76
C TYR A 246 -13.37 -0.91 12.38
N ILE A 247 -14.04 -1.76 13.17
CA ILE A 247 -15.12 -1.34 14.07
C ILE A 247 -14.71 -1.61 15.52
N PRO A 248 -15.30 -0.92 16.51
CA PRO A 248 -15.06 -1.25 17.91
C PRO A 248 -15.49 -2.69 18.23
N HIS A 249 -14.67 -3.40 19.00
CA HIS A 249 -15.08 -4.65 19.61
C HIS A 249 -16.18 -4.39 20.65
N PHE A 250 -17.04 -5.37 20.94
CA PHE A 250 -18.15 -5.17 21.90
C PHE A 250 -17.67 -4.89 23.34
N ASN A 251 -16.38 -5.16 23.66
CA ASN A 251 -15.77 -4.70 24.92
C ASN A 251 -15.46 -3.19 24.95
N GLY A 252 -15.64 -2.49 23.85
CA GLY A 252 -15.42 -1.04 23.71
C GLY A 252 -13.97 -0.57 23.80
N ARG A 253 -13.00 -1.47 24.00
CA ARG A 253 -11.57 -1.13 24.19
C ARG A 253 -10.73 -1.46 22.96
N ASP A 254 -11.02 -2.56 22.32
CA ASP A 254 -10.29 -3.07 21.15
C ASP A 254 -11.05 -2.75 19.86
N LYS A 255 -10.41 -2.99 18.73
CA LYS A 255 -11.00 -2.89 17.41
C LYS A 255 -10.90 -4.24 16.71
N ILE A 256 -11.88 -4.56 15.88
CA ILE A 256 -11.86 -5.76 15.04
C ILE A 256 -11.86 -5.36 13.57
N ILE A 257 -11.09 -6.09 12.78
CA ILE A 257 -11.09 -5.96 11.33
C ILE A 257 -12.34 -6.60 10.73
N CYS A 258 -12.93 -5.96 9.73
CA CYS A 258 -14.16 -6.44 9.12
C CYS A 258 -14.29 -5.99 7.66
N LEU A 259 -15.17 -6.67 6.91
CA LEU A 259 -15.71 -6.18 5.64
C LEU A 259 -17.12 -5.67 5.89
N ILE A 260 -17.47 -4.55 5.28
CA ILE A 260 -18.71 -3.83 5.54
C ILE A 260 -19.52 -3.77 4.24
N PRO A 261 -20.50 -4.69 4.05
CA PRO A 261 -21.34 -4.71 2.86
C PRO A 261 -22.00 -3.37 2.57
N VAL A 262 -22.21 -3.05 1.31
CA VAL A 262 -22.77 -1.76 0.83
C VAL A 262 -21.81 -0.59 1.00
N TRP A 263 -21.29 -0.38 2.21
CA TRP A 263 -20.35 0.70 2.53
C TRP A 263 -19.05 0.59 1.71
N ASP A 264 -18.54 -0.64 1.52
CA ASP A 264 -17.32 -0.92 0.77
C ASP A 264 -17.47 -0.76 -0.77
N MET A 265 -18.67 -0.41 -1.23
CA MET A 265 -18.94 -0.03 -2.62
C MET A 265 -18.76 1.47 -2.90
N ILE A 266 -18.61 2.30 -1.86
CA ILE A 266 -18.42 3.74 -2.01
C ILE A 266 -16.98 4.01 -2.39
N ASN A 267 -16.75 4.75 -3.49
CA ASN A 267 -15.42 5.10 -3.96
C ASN A 267 -14.80 6.25 -3.18
N HIS A 268 -13.47 6.39 -3.28
CA HIS A 268 -12.69 7.38 -2.56
C HIS A 268 -12.69 8.77 -3.23
N LYS A 269 -12.81 9.80 -2.38
CA LYS A 269 -12.47 11.20 -2.66
C LYS A 269 -11.85 11.80 -1.41
N SER A 270 -10.69 12.42 -1.53
CA SER A 270 -10.03 13.07 -0.39
C SER A 270 -10.87 14.22 0.15
N SER A 271 -11.22 14.17 1.42
CA SER A 271 -12.00 15.18 2.15
C SER A 271 -11.81 14.95 3.65
N HIS A 272 -12.85 14.52 4.35
CA HIS A 272 -12.82 14.15 5.75
C HIS A 272 -13.63 12.87 5.99
N VAL A 273 -13.22 12.09 6.98
CA VAL A 273 -13.89 10.83 7.33
C VAL A 273 -15.24 11.13 7.98
N THR A 274 -16.31 10.60 7.39
CA THR A 274 -17.70 10.76 7.87
C THR A 274 -18.32 9.45 8.35
N THR A 275 -17.53 8.38 8.38
CA THR A 275 -17.95 7.09 8.93
C THR A 275 -17.60 7.02 10.41
N HIS A 276 -18.56 6.67 11.24
CA HIS A 276 -18.38 6.44 12.67
C HIS A 276 -19.20 5.24 13.14
N TYR A 277 -18.87 4.74 14.33
CA TYR A 277 -19.60 3.66 14.97
C TYR A 277 -20.37 4.20 16.18
N ASP A 278 -21.68 4.00 16.18
CA ASP A 278 -22.56 4.33 17.30
C ASP A 278 -22.59 3.13 18.26
N LEU A 279 -21.95 3.28 19.42
CA LEU A 279 -21.84 2.22 20.43
C LEU A 279 -23.17 1.93 21.14
N GLU A 280 -24.06 2.93 21.25
CA GLU A 280 -25.36 2.75 21.92
C GLU A 280 -26.33 1.99 21.02
N ALA A 281 -26.38 2.36 19.74
CA ALA A 281 -27.20 1.70 18.74
C ALA A 281 -26.58 0.39 18.20
N ASP A 282 -25.30 0.13 18.49
CA ASP A 282 -24.48 -0.97 17.96
C ASP A 282 -24.52 -1.06 16.43
N GLU A 283 -24.31 0.11 15.77
CA GLU A 283 -24.36 0.22 14.32
C GLU A 283 -23.26 1.13 13.75
N LEU A 284 -22.81 0.79 12.54
CA LEU A 284 -21.96 1.66 11.73
C LEU A 284 -22.82 2.66 10.98
N ILE A 285 -22.43 3.93 11.02
CA ILE A 285 -23.12 5.03 10.34
C ILE A 285 -22.14 5.68 9.34
N PHE A 286 -22.60 5.80 8.09
CA PHE A 286 -21.94 6.63 7.08
C PHE A 286 -22.82 7.85 6.78
N SER A 287 -22.23 9.03 6.91
CA SER A 287 -22.85 10.30 6.53
C SER A 287 -22.18 10.87 5.27
N THR A 288 -22.95 11.54 4.44
CA THR A 288 -22.46 12.18 3.21
C THR A 288 -21.47 13.30 3.52
N MET A 289 -20.35 13.36 2.76
CA MET A 289 -19.31 14.40 2.93
C MET A 289 -19.69 15.74 2.31
N GLU A 290 -20.60 15.73 1.36
CA GLU A 290 -21.06 16.87 0.58
C GLU A 290 -22.50 16.63 0.12
N ALA A 291 -23.16 17.66 -0.41
CA ALA A 291 -24.50 17.53 -1.00
C ALA A 291 -24.39 16.90 -2.40
N TYR A 292 -25.31 15.99 -2.72
CA TYR A 292 -25.38 15.28 -4.01
C TYR A 292 -26.71 15.57 -4.71
N LYS A 293 -26.64 15.73 -6.04
CA LYS A 293 -27.81 15.79 -6.93
C LYS A 293 -28.11 14.40 -7.50
N PRO A 294 -29.34 14.15 -7.98
CA PRO A 294 -29.63 12.92 -8.72
C PRO A 294 -28.65 12.74 -9.89
N GLY A 295 -28.03 11.57 -9.97
CA GLY A 295 -27.00 11.24 -10.97
C GLY A 295 -25.57 11.38 -10.47
N ASP A 296 -25.30 12.12 -9.41
CA ASP A 296 -23.95 12.28 -8.87
C ASP A 296 -23.43 10.99 -8.23
N GLN A 297 -22.12 10.78 -8.32
CA GLN A 297 -21.44 9.70 -7.59
C GLN A 297 -21.27 10.10 -6.13
N ILE A 298 -21.60 9.15 -5.24
CA ILE A 298 -21.40 9.31 -3.79
C ILE A 298 -20.00 8.82 -3.45
N PHE A 299 -19.26 9.62 -2.69
CA PHE A 299 -17.89 9.33 -2.28
C PHE A 299 -17.74 9.27 -0.76
N MET A 300 -16.67 8.62 -0.31
CA MET A 300 -16.19 8.69 1.05
C MET A 300 -14.68 8.91 1.11
N ASP A 301 -14.17 9.41 2.22
CA ASP A 301 -12.74 9.50 2.47
C ASP A 301 -12.24 8.19 3.12
N TYR A 302 -11.26 7.54 2.49
CA TYR A 302 -10.63 6.30 3.00
C TYR A 302 -9.60 6.57 4.10
N GLY A 303 -9.45 7.83 4.53
CA GLY A 303 -8.44 8.29 5.48
C GLY A 303 -7.11 8.67 4.83
N LYS A 304 -6.23 9.23 5.66
CA LYS A 304 -4.93 9.74 5.21
C LYS A 304 -4.02 8.60 4.77
N ARG A 305 -3.76 8.51 3.46
CA ARG A 305 -2.90 7.49 2.83
C ARG A 305 -2.05 8.13 1.75
N SER A 306 -0.83 7.61 1.56
CA SER A 306 0.00 7.98 0.40
C SER A 306 -0.52 7.35 -0.90
N ASN A 307 -0.07 7.86 -2.04
CA ASN A 307 -0.35 7.21 -3.34
C ASN A 307 0.23 5.79 -3.39
N GLU A 308 1.35 5.55 -2.72
CA GLU A 308 1.91 4.21 -2.54
C GLU A 308 0.95 3.29 -1.79
N ASP A 309 0.34 3.75 -0.68
CA ASP A 309 -0.61 2.95 0.09
C ASP A 309 -1.88 2.64 -0.72
N PHE A 310 -2.41 3.62 -1.46
CA PHE A 310 -3.54 3.39 -2.36
C PHE A 310 -3.20 2.39 -3.46
N PHE A 311 -2.02 2.52 -4.08
CA PHE A 311 -1.54 1.59 -5.10
C PHE A 311 -1.40 0.17 -4.55
N MET A 312 -0.72 0.02 -3.43
CA MET A 312 -0.42 -1.27 -2.82
C MET A 312 -1.68 -1.98 -2.32
N PHE A 313 -2.52 -1.26 -1.58
CA PHE A 313 -3.58 -1.87 -0.78
C PHE A 313 -4.97 -1.71 -1.39
N SER A 314 -5.21 -0.65 -2.17
CA SER A 314 -6.53 -0.39 -2.76
C SER A 314 -6.59 -0.59 -4.27
N GLY A 315 -5.43 -0.72 -4.94
CA GLY A 315 -5.34 -1.01 -6.37
C GLY A 315 -5.62 0.19 -7.28
N PHE A 316 -5.47 1.43 -6.79
CA PHE A 316 -5.57 2.63 -7.59
C PHE A 316 -4.62 3.73 -7.09
N VAL A 317 -4.40 4.76 -7.91
CA VAL A 317 -3.62 5.94 -7.52
C VAL A 317 -4.48 7.18 -7.76
N PRO A 318 -4.87 7.93 -6.70
CA PRO A 318 -5.72 9.11 -6.85
C PRO A 318 -4.97 10.23 -7.59
N LYS A 319 -5.68 10.98 -8.45
CA LYS A 319 -5.13 12.13 -9.19
C LYS A 319 -4.79 13.29 -8.27
N VAL A 320 -5.59 13.49 -7.23
CA VAL A 320 -5.38 14.52 -6.22
C VAL A 320 -5.32 13.83 -4.85
N ASN A 321 -4.18 13.99 -4.17
CA ASN A 321 -3.98 13.45 -2.83
C ASN A 321 -3.10 14.39 -2.00
N PRO A 322 -3.69 15.16 -1.07
CA PRO A 322 -2.93 16.10 -0.22
C PRO A 322 -1.99 15.37 0.76
N ASP A 323 -2.26 14.09 1.05
CA ASP A 323 -1.45 13.26 1.95
C ASP A 323 -0.36 12.47 1.22
N ASN A 324 -0.17 12.72 -0.09
CA ASN A 324 0.84 11.99 -0.86
C ASN A 324 2.25 12.27 -0.37
N LYS A 325 3.08 11.24 -0.39
CA LYS A 325 4.50 11.29 -0.01
C LYS A 325 5.32 10.25 -0.76
N LEU A 326 6.61 10.51 -0.87
CA LEU A 326 7.63 9.56 -1.32
C LEU A 326 8.61 9.29 -0.17
N THR A 327 8.72 8.05 0.26
CA THR A 327 9.70 7.67 1.29
C THR A 327 11.02 7.30 0.63
N ILE A 328 12.10 8.03 0.97
CA ILE A 328 13.46 7.70 0.56
C ILE A 328 14.25 7.13 1.73
N THR A 329 15.20 6.25 1.45
CA THR A 329 16.09 5.68 2.47
C THR A 329 17.51 6.21 2.30
N LEU A 330 18.08 6.70 3.41
CA LEU A 330 19.42 7.24 3.49
C LEU A 330 20.29 6.36 4.40
N GLY A 331 21.40 5.91 3.89
CA GLY A 331 22.35 5.04 4.59
C GLY A 331 23.75 5.63 4.62
N ILE A 332 24.57 5.14 5.54
CA ILE A 332 26.02 5.44 5.63
C ILE A 332 26.76 4.15 5.34
N SER A 333 27.63 4.16 4.32
CA SER A 333 28.44 3.01 3.95
C SER A 333 29.37 2.59 5.09
N SER A 334 29.59 1.30 5.23
CA SER A 334 30.59 0.76 6.14
C SER A 334 32.04 1.11 5.72
N SER A 335 32.26 1.48 4.47
CA SER A 335 33.55 1.94 3.95
C SER A 335 33.84 3.41 4.25
N ASP A 336 32.88 4.18 4.77
CA ASP A 336 33.10 5.56 5.19
C ASP A 336 33.91 5.59 6.50
N SER A 337 35.08 6.22 6.45
CA SER A 337 35.98 6.31 7.61
C SER A 337 35.38 7.03 8.83
N LEU A 338 34.36 7.87 8.62
CA LEU A 338 33.65 8.61 9.65
C LEU A 338 32.28 7.99 9.99
N ALA A 339 31.96 6.81 9.46
CA ALA A 339 30.65 6.19 9.62
C ALA A 339 30.20 6.04 11.07
N SER A 340 31.10 5.68 11.97
CA SER A 340 30.80 5.51 13.41
C SER A 340 30.39 6.84 14.04
N THR A 341 31.19 7.90 13.81
CA THR A 341 30.95 9.24 14.37
C THR A 341 29.67 9.87 13.83
N ARG A 342 29.42 9.73 12.51
CA ARG A 342 28.18 10.21 11.86
C ARG A 342 26.95 9.49 12.43
N LYS A 343 27.00 8.17 12.58
CA LYS A 343 25.91 7.39 13.17
C LYS A 343 25.65 7.78 14.62
N GLN A 344 26.72 7.99 15.41
CA GLN A 344 26.62 8.45 16.79
C GLN A 344 25.90 9.80 16.87
N LEU A 345 26.32 10.80 16.09
CA LEU A 345 25.69 12.12 16.09
C LEU A 345 24.21 12.04 15.66
N LEU A 346 23.90 11.32 14.57
CA LEU A 346 22.52 11.13 14.12
C LEU A 346 21.66 10.44 15.19
N GLN A 347 22.18 9.40 15.85
CA GLN A 347 21.48 8.68 16.91
C GLN A 347 21.19 9.59 18.12
N THR A 348 22.14 10.44 18.51
CA THR A 348 21.92 11.40 19.60
C THR A 348 20.87 12.46 19.23
N LEU A 349 20.72 12.76 17.94
CA LEU A 349 19.64 13.61 17.39
C LEU A 349 18.33 12.87 17.19
N ASN A 350 18.20 11.61 17.67
CA ASN A 350 17.06 10.71 17.50
C ASN A 350 16.79 10.32 16.03
N LEU A 351 17.84 10.19 15.20
CA LEU A 351 17.76 9.75 13.83
C LEU A 351 18.55 8.43 13.64
N ASN A 352 17.82 7.33 13.47
CA ASN A 352 18.43 6.02 13.28
C ASN A 352 18.77 5.77 11.80
N VAL A 353 19.95 5.22 11.53
CA VAL A 353 20.42 4.87 10.18
C VAL A 353 20.29 3.36 9.97
N PRO A 354 19.69 2.89 8.85
CA PRO A 354 19.18 3.65 7.70
C PRO A 354 17.97 4.51 8.04
N LEU A 355 18.05 5.80 7.64
CA LEU A 355 17.02 6.79 7.90
C LEU A 355 15.98 6.77 6.77
N LYS A 356 14.70 6.73 7.12
CA LYS A 356 13.60 6.88 6.18
C LYS A 356 13.06 8.30 6.25
N CYS A 357 13.09 9.01 5.14
CA CYS A 357 12.59 10.39 5.01
C CYS A 357 11.35 10.41 4.11
N ASP A 358 10.27 11.00 4.59
CA ASP A 358 9.01 11.16 3.86
C ASP A 358 8.97 12.52 3.16
N LEU A 359 9.26 12.54 1.86
CA LEU A 359 9.21 13.75 1.03
C LEU A 359 7.78 14.00 0.53
N ARG A 360 7.31 15.25 0.63
CA ARG A 360 6.00 15.70 0.10
C ARG A 360 6.13 16.76 -1.00
N GLY A 361 7.35 17.09 -1.40
CA GLY A 361 7.64 18.14 -2.36
C GLY A 361 7.68 19.57 -1.78
N ASN A 362 7.34 19.75 -0.50
CA ASN A 362 7.52 21.00 0.25
C ASN A 362 8.78 20.93 1.13
N ILE A 363 9.23 22.07 1.63
CA ILE A 363 10.49 22.16 2.35
C ILE A 363 10.39 21.57 3.75
N GLU A 364 9.24 21.71 4.40
CA GLU A 364 8.98 21.23 5.76
C GLU A 364 9.12 19.72 5.86
N SER A 365 8.76 18.99 4.81
CA SER A 365 8.91 17.53 4.76
C SER A 365 10.36 17.06 4.65
N MET A 366 11.31 17.94 4.40
CA MET A 366 12.72 17.61 4.21
C MET A 366 13.58 17.79 5.47
N THR A 367 12.98 18.08 6.62
CA THR A 367 13.70 18.35 7.90
C THR A 367 14.76 17.30 8.22
N GLU A 368 14.40 16.04 8.22
CA GLU A 368 15.32 14.93 8.53
C GLU A 368 16.38 14.76 7.43
N PHE A 369 16.03 15.02 6.17
CA PHE A 369 16.95 14.99 5.06
C PHE A 369 18.01 16.10 5.17
N PHE A 370 17.65 17.30 5.62
CA PHE A 370 18.61 18.38 5.92
C PHE A 370 19.59 17.98 7.02
N ILE A 371 19.09 17.49 8.15
CA ILE A 371 19.93 17.04 9.27
C ILE A 371 20.91 15.96 8.79
N PHE A 372 20.39 14.92 8.13
CA PHE A 372 21.23 13.84 7.62
C PHE A 372 22.31 14.35 6.67
N SER A 373 21.94 15.22 5.72
CA SER A 373 22.85 15.70 4.68
C SER A 373 23.97 16.57 5.25
N ARG A 374 23.66 17.41 6.24
CA ARG A 374 24.66 18.21 6.97
C ARG A 374 25.62 17.30 7.71
N VAL A 375 25.11 16.39 8.54
CA VAL A 375 25.96 15.44 9.29
C VAL A 375 26.79 14.56 8.34
N PHE A 376 26.22 14.12 7.22
CA PHE A 376 26.91 13.32 6.22
C PHE A 376 28.06 14.09 5.54
N SER A 377 27.94 15.40 5.37
CA SER A 377 28.91 16.25 4.68
C SER A 377 29.99 16.80 5.59
N MET A 378 29.78 16.79 6.91
CA MET A 378 30.76 17.28 7.90
C MET A 378 32.07 16.50 7.85
N ASP A 379 33.17 17.23 8.03
CA ASP A 379 34.48 16.64 8.30
C ASP A 379 34.59 16.15 9.76
N LYS A 380 35.78 15.64 10.11
CA LYS A 380 36.02 15.09 11.45
C LYS A 380 35.91 16.14 12.56
N ASP A 381 36.40 17.33 12.30
CA ASP A 381 36.46 18.41 13.31
C ASP A 381 35.08 19.00 13.55
N GLU A 382 34.31 19.24 12.49
CA GLU A 382 32.89 19.63 12.59
C GLU A 382 32.05 18.59 13.35
N LEU A 383 32.23 17.28 13.03
CA LEU A 383 31.52 16.19 13.73
C LEU A 383 31.84 16.17 15.22
N ASN A 384 33.14 16.27 15.59
CA ASN A 384 33.57 16.28 16.99
C ASN A 384 33.01 17.48 17.74
N LYS A 385 33.02 18.67 17.13
CA LYS A 385 32.45 19.88 17.69
C LYS A 385 30.95 19.68 17.96
N HIS A 386 30.19 19.20 16.98
CA HIS A 386 28.76 19.00 17.15
C HIS A 386 28.42 17.91 18.17
N LEU A 387 29.25 16.87 18.33
CA LEU A 387 29.09 15.88 19.39
C LEU A 387 29.22 16.50 20.79
N LEU A 388 30.19 17.40 20.97
CA LEU A 388 30.34 18.14 22.24
C LEU A 388 29.16 19.11 22.47
N ASP A 389 28.74 19.82 21.43
CA ASP A 389 27.61 20.76 21.50
C ASP A 389 26.29 20.04 21.84
N VAL A 390 26.08 18.82 21.32
CA VAL A 390 24.89 18.01 21.61
C VAL A 390 24.86 17.54 23.07
N GLU A 391 25.99 17.20 23.67
CA GLU A 391 26.09 16.88 25.10
C GLU A 391 25.65 18.05 25.99
N LEU A 392 25.89 19.29 25.53
CA LEU A 392 25.49 20.51 26.23
C LEU A 392 24.02 20.88 25.97
N ASN A 393 23.57 20.82 24.71
CA ASN A 393 22.19 21.17 24.33
C ASN A 393 21.78 20.52 23.00
N CYS A 394 21.21 19.34 23.08
CA CYS A 394 20.74 18.55 21.92
C CYS A 394 19.68 19.30 21.08
N GLU A 395 18.70 19.94 21.71
CA GLU A 395 17.62 20.64 21.00
C GLU A 395 18.13 21.85 20.21
N MET A 396 19.10 22.59 20.73
CA MET A 396 19.73 23.70 20.03
C MET A 396 20.46 23.20 18.78
N VAL A 397 21.25 22.15 18.88
CA VAL A 397 21.97 21.57 17.72
C VAL A 397 20.98 21.04 16.69
N LYS A 398 19.95 20.31 17.13
CA LYS A 398 18.91 19.79 16.25
C LYS A 398 18.18 20.92 15.52
N SER A 399 17.79 21.98 16.21
CA SER A 399 17.15 23.17 15.65
C SER A 399 18.06 23.84 14.62
N LYS A 400 19.35 23.96 14.90
CA LYS A 400 20.33 24.50 13.96
C LYS A 400 20.44 23.64 12.69
N LEU A 401 20.64 22.34 12.86
CA LEU A 401 20.81 21.41 11.73
C LEU A 401 19.51 21.18 10.90
N SER A 402 18.34 21.42 11.49
CA SER A 402 17.04 21.34 10.79
C SER A 402 16.63 22.64 10.09
N ASN A 403 17.35 23.73 10.29
CA ASN A 403 17.01 25.02 9.69
C ASN A 403 17.08 24.96 8.15
N PHE A 404 16.02 25.43 7.49
CA PHE A 404 15.94 25.43 6.02
C PHE A 404 16.73 26.56 5.35
N LYS A 405 17.23 27.53 6.13
CA LYS A 405 18.11 28.58 5.59
C LYS A 405 19.53 28.08 5.42
N PHE A 406 20.22 28.56 4.42
CA PHE A 406 21.64 28.30 4.22
C PHE A 406 22.45 28.90 5.38
N GLN A 407 23.33 28.09 5.98
CA GLN A 407 24.10 28.46 7.18
C GLN A 407 25.58 28.65 6.81
N THR A 408 26.02 29.88 6.70
CA THR A 408 27.41 30.23 6.33
C THR A 408 28.43 29.81 7.37
N GLU A 409 28.02 29.65 8.62
CA GLU A 409 28.87 29.16 9.71
C GLU A 409 29.16 27.66 9.70
N ILE A 410 28.50 26.91 8.82
CA ILE A 410 28.75 25.47 8.59
C ILE A 410 29.63 25.35 7.36
N ALA A 411 30.91 24.97 7.54
CA ALA A 411 31.88 24.90 6.44
C ALA A 411 31.48 23.91 5.35
N SER A 412 30.81 22.80 5.73
CA SER A 412 30.32 21.77 4.83
C SER A 412 28.94 22.03 4.22
N GLU A 413 28.36 23.22 4.42
CA GLU A 413 26.95 23.48 4.01
C GLU A 413 26.75 23.34 2.49
N CYS A 414 27.67 23.84 1.67
CA CYS A 414 27.60 23.67 0.21
C CYS A 414 27.62 22.21 -0.21
N GLN A 415 28.41 21.35 0.46
CA GLN A 415 28.47 19.92 0.21
C GLN A 415 27.15 19.25 0.61
N ALA A 416 26.53 19.67 1.73
CA ALA A 416 25.26 19.12 2.19
C ALA A 416 24.12 19.38 1.17
N PHE A 417 24.00 20.61 0.69
CA PHE A 417 22.99 20.95 -0.32
C PHE A 417 23.27 20.26 -1.68
N SER A 418 24.53 20.20 -2.09
CA SER A 418 24.95 19.49 -3.30
C SER A 418 24.63 17.99 -3.18
N PHE A 419 24.88 17.38 -2.03
CA PHE A 419 24.52 16.00 -1.76
C PHE A 419 23.02 15.77 -1.90
N MET A 420 22.17 16.64 -1.31
CA MET A 420 20.72 16.53 -1.41
C MET A 420 20.26 16.56 -2.88
N VAL A 421 20.68 17.58 -3.64
CA VAL A 421 20.30 17.71 -5.06
C VAL A 421 20.76 16.51 -5.88
N ASN A 422 22.02 16.09 -5.71
CA ASN A 422 22.57 14.96 -6.45
C ASN A 422 21.88 13.64 -6.10
N ARG A 423 21.56 13.42 -4.81
CA ARG A 423 20.81 12.23 -4.37
C ARG A 423 19.43 12.16 -5.04
N LEU A 424 18.68 13.28 -5.07
CA LEU A 424 17.37 13.33 -5.70
C LEU A 424 17.46 13.16 -7.23
N LYS A 425 18.46 13.76 -7.89
CA LYS A 425 18.71 13.55 -9.33
C LYS A 425 19.04 12.09 -9.66
N LEU A 426 19.81 11.41 -8.83
CA LEU A 426 20.12 9.98 -9.00
C LEU A 426 18.86 9.13 -8.86
N LEU A 427 17.96 9.48 -7.93
CA LEU A 427 16.67 8.78 -7.81
C LEU A 427 15.83 8.97 -9.08
N ILE A 428 15.72 10.19 -9.60
CA ILE A 428 15.00 10.47 -10.86
C ILE A 428 15.61 9.68 -12.03
N ALA A 429 16.94 9.64 -12.13
CA ALA A 429 17.63 8.91 -13.20
C ALA A 429 17.41 7.39 -13.16
N ALA A 430 17.01 6.83 -12.02
CA ALA A 430 16.69 5.40 -11.88
C ALA A 430 15.35 5.03 -12.54
N TYR A 431 14.43 5.99 -12.69
CA TYR A 431 13.15 5.77 -13.36
C TYR A 431 13.36 5.64 -14.88
N ARG A 432 12.63 4.70 -15.48
CA ARG A 432 12.47 4.67 -16.93
C ARG A 432 11.52 5.80 -17.37
N THR A 433 11.41 6.01 -18.68
CA THR A 433 10.42 6.93 -19.25
C THR A 433 9.03 6.63 -18.67
N VAL A 434 8.39 7.65 -18.13
CA VAL A 434 7.04 7.58 -17.56
C VAL A 434 6.06 8.13 -18.59
N LEU A 435 4.99 7.37 -18.87
CA LEU A 435 3.92 7.79 -19.75
C LEU A 435 2.97 8.72 -18.98
N SER A 436 2.71 9.90 -19.54
CA SER A 436 1.67 10.80 -19.01
C SER A 436 0.27 10.38 -19.48
N GLU A 437 -0.77 10.80 -18.76
CA GLU A 437 -2.17 10.54 -19.14
C GLU A 437 -2.54 11.15 -20.50
N ASP A 438 -1.85 12.21 -20.94
CA ASP A 438 -2.05 12.84 -22.25
C ASP A 438 -1.41 12.08 -23.43
N ASN A 439 -0.60 11.05 -23.14
CA ASN A 439 0.04 10.26 -24.17
C ASN A 439 -1.00 9.36 -24.89
N PRO A 440 -1.05 9.33 -26.23
CA PRO A 440 -2.00 8.48 -26.97
C PRO A 440 -1.94 6.97 -26.62
N GLN A 441 -0.80 6.50 -26.12
CA GLN A 441 -0.61 5.11 -25.69
C GLN A 441 -1.25 4.82 -24.33
N TRP A 442 -1.65 5.84 -23.56
CA TRP A 442 -2.25 5.66 -22.24
C TRP A 442 -3.47 4.75 -22.23
N ASN A 443 -4.35 4.92 -23.22
CA ASN A 443 -5.57 4.12 -23.35
C ASN A 443 -5.34 2.66 -23.79
N GLN A 444 -4.10 2.30 -24.16
CA GLN A 444 -3.70 0.94 -24.48
C GLN A 444 -3.20 0.18 -23.25
N LEU A 445 -2.90 0.90 -22.17
CA LEU A 445 -2.44 0.33 -20.91
C LEU A 445 -3.59 -0.32 -20.14
N THR A 446 -3.30 -1.44 -19.47
CA THR A 446 -4.22 -2.01 -18.49
C THR A 446 -4.36 -1.07 -17.28
N SER A 447 -5.42 -1.23 -16.47
CA SER A 447 -5.61 -0.44 -15.24
C SER A 447 -4.42 -0.54 -14.28
N ILE A 448 -3.80 -1.71 -14.17
CA ILE A 448 -2.58 -1.93 -13.38
C ILE A 448 -1.42 -1.09 -13.94
N GLN A 449 -1.20 -1.12 -15.26
CA GLN A 449 -0.13 -0.36 -15.90
C GLN A 449 -0.36 1.14 -15.79
N GLN A 450 -1.59 1.62 -15.95
CA GLN A 450 -1.93 3.03 -15.71
C GLN A 450 -1.62 3.45 -14.26
N ASN A 451 -1.94 2.62 -13.28
CA ASN A 451 -1.60 2.89 -11.89
C ASN A 451 -0.08 2.90 -11.65
N CYS A 452 0.67 1.99 -12.27
CA CYS A 452 2.14 1.98 -12.22
C CYS A 452 2.73 3.30 -12.75
N GLU A 453 2.27 3.73 -13.94
CA GLU A 453 2.74 4.97 -14.57
C GLU A 453 2.35 6.21 -13.75
N ARG A 454 1.10 6.25 -13.24
CA ARG A 454 0.60 7.35 -12.40
C ARG A 454 1.38 7.46 -11.08
N LEU A 455 1.67 6.35 -10.41
CA LEU A 455 2.47 6.35 -9.18
C LEU A 455 3.85 6.94 -9.43
N LYS A 456 4.58 6.42 -10.43
CA LYS A 456 5.92 6.92 -10.81
C LYS A 456 5.90 8.40 -11.18
N TYR A 457 4.88 8.86 -11.90
CA TYR A 457 4.72 10.26 -12.24
C TYR A 457 4.68 11.15 -10.98
N TYR A 458 3.83 10.80 -9.99
CA TYR A 458 3.74 11.59 -8.76
C TYR A 458 4.99 11.49 -7.88
N GLU A 459 5.69 10.36 -7.87
CA GLU A 459 6.98 10.23 -7.21
C GLU A 459 8.02 11.19 -7.82
N ILE A 460 8.09 11.25 -9.14
CA ILE A 460 8.99 12.18 -9.87
C ILE A 460 8.60 13.65 -9.64
N VAL A 461 7.31 13.97 -9.60
CA VAL A 461 6.83 15.32 -9.26
C VAL A 461 7.32 15.77 -7.88
N ILE A 462 7.24 14.88 -6.87
CA ILE A 462 7.74 15.15 -5.52
C ILE A 462 9.27 15.40 -5.55
N LEU A 463 10.03 14.57 -6.27
CA LEU A 463 11.48 14.73 -6.39
C LEU A 463 11.86 16.05 -7.07
N HIS A 464 11.21 16.41 -8.17
CA HIS A 464 11.47 17.70 -8.86
C HIS A 464 11.10 18.90 -7.99
N SER A 465 9.96 18.85 -7.30
CA SER A 465 9.56 19.93 -6.38
C SER A 465 10.56 20.09 -5.24
N SER A 466 11.05 18.97 -4.69
CA SER A 466 12.08 18.98 -3.65
C SER A 466 13.40 19.60 -4.15
N ILE A 467 13.86 19.23 -5.34
CA ILE A 467 15.08 19.82 -5.97
C ILE A 467 14.89 21.33 -6.15
N LYS A 468 13.75 21.75 -6.69
CA LYS A 468 13.46 23.17 -6.92
C LYS A 468 13.51 23.98 -5.62
N ASN A 469 12.94 23.46 -4.53
CA ASN A 469 12.98 24.13 -3.23
C ASN A 469 14.41 24.24 -2.69
N ILE A 470 15.21 23.17 -2.77
CA ILE A 470 16.62 23.19 -2.33
C ILE A 470 17.43 24.20 -3.15
N GLN A 471 17.27 24.23 -4.47
CA GLN A 471 17.96 25.16 -5.36
C GLN A 471 17.56 26.62 -5.08
N SER A 472 16.28 26.88 -4.81
CA SER A 472 15.82 28.24 -4.44
C SER A 472 16.49 28.76 -3.17
N ILE A 473 16.75 27.89 -2.17
CA ILE A 473 17.51 28.30 -0.97
C ILE A 473 18.95 28.65 -1.32
N MET A 474 19.62 27.83 -2.13
CA MET A 474 21.00 28.08 -2.56
C MET A 474 21.11 29.39 -3.33
N ASP A 475 20.22 29.64 -4.29
CA ASP A 475 20.21 30.84 -5.13
C ASP A 475 19.99 32.14 -4.32
N THR A 476 19.09 32.08 -3.33
CA THR A 476 18.80 33.21 -2.44
C THR A 476 20.02 33.54 -1.58
N SER A 477 20.74 32.53 -1.11
CA SER A 477 21.92 32.72 -0.27
C SER A 477 23.13 33.24 -1.05
N CYS A 478 23.32 32.79 -2.29
CA CYS A 478 24.38 33.31 -3.17
C CYS A 478 24.17 34.78 -3.55
N LYS A 479 22.92 35.23 -3.69
CA LYS A 479 22.60 36.64 -3.91
C LYS A 479 22.89 37.53 -2.69
N GLY A 480 22.49 37.03 -1.49
CA GLY A 480 22.75 37.75 -0.24
C GLY A 480 24.25 37.95 0.03
N ILE A 481 25.10 36.96 -0.24
CA ILE A 481 26.57 37.08 -0.10
C ILE A 481 27.15 38.11 -1.07
N ASN A 482 26.66 38.15 -2.30
CA ASN A 482 27.10 39.16 -3.29
C ASN A 482 26.66 40.57 -2.91
N ASP A 483 25.45 40.73 -2.34
CA ASP A 483 24.96 42.05 -1.90
C ASP A 483 25.71 42.55 -0.65
N GLU A 484 26.04 41.67 0.31
CA GLU A 484 26.88 42.03 1.45
C GLU A 484 28.31 42.40 1.04
N LEU A 485 28.90 41.70 0.07
CA LEU A 485 30.23 42.07 -0.49
C LEU A 485 30.19 43.37 -1.24
N LEU A 486 29.08 43.75 -1.88
CA LEU A 486 28.89 45.04 -2.56
C LEU A 486 28.67 46.19 -1.57
N VAL A 487 28.03 45.92 -0.42
CA VAL A 487 27.83 46.93 0.64
C VAL A 487 29.13 47.20 1.38
N THR A 488 29.89 46.17 1.74
CA THR A 488 31.20 46.32 2.42
C THR A 488 32.26 46.96 1.53
N SER A 489 32.16 46.84 0.19
CA SER A 489 33.04 47.53 -0.74
C SER A 489 32.68 49.01 -0.95
N LYS A 490 31.46 49.45 -0.59
CA LYS A 490 31.03 50.87 -0.65
C LYS A 490 31.28 51.62 0.67
N GLU A 491 31.47 50.92 1.78
CA GLU A 491 31.84 51.55 3.07
C GLU A 491 33.35 51.75 3.24
N ASN A 492 34.16 51.19 2.34
CA ASN A 492 35.63 51.33 2.32
C ASN A 492 36.17 52.21 1.15
N LEU A 493 35.31 53.03 0.52
CA LEU A 493 35.64 54.09 -0.40
C LEU A 493 35.14 55.44 0.14
#